data_eeea00977d6c513e475043e304a91df0
#
_entry.id   eeea00977d6c513e475043e304a91df0
#
_cell.length_a   1.000
_cell.length_b   1.000
_cell.length_c   1.000
_cell.angle_alpha   90.00
_cell.angle_beta   90.00
_cell.angle_gamma   90.00
#
_symmetry.space_group_name_H-M   'P 1'
#
loop_
_entity.id
_entity.type
_entity.pdbx_description
1 polymer ?
#
loop_
_entity_poly.entity_id
_entity_poly.type
_entity_poly.pdbx_seq_one_letter_code
_entity_poly.pdbx_strand_id
1 'polypeptide(L)'
;MERTMSEQNGNRNRPSGSRPSGAHTSSSGGTHRPAQQRSGSQHSGQGERRRTTSQQGGKRNTNTRPNPNGNRPGGKKVTKKQRKKRRVIIYVIEIIVLLILLLILGVWMKLNKIDRGTINEEDLTINQLDSETQALLSGYTNIALFGLDNRSNGDFDTGRSDSIIVVSINNDTKEVRMASVYRDTYLDMDTTDGSFAKANAAYSKGGPTQAISMLNKNLDLDITDYVSVDFNAVADCVDLLGGITMDITDEEAAIMNGETEHQDYIGEVAQVTGKEAHYLDGGGTYNLDGVQATAYARIRYTAGDDYRRALRQRTVITKMIEKAKKADVATLTKIVDKMTEEVSTSYSNKELLGMAVYLQSYELADTCGFPFYKNTANVGKQGDCVIPCDLTTNVEELHTFLFEDENYTPSNTVEAISDKITTKTGYSADDAVKTSDPTEEDHTKTDDAEDTETE
;
A
#
# COMPACT_ATOMS: atom_id res chain seq x y z
N MET A 1 37.25 -10.49 55.87
CA MET A 1 38.45 -9.68 55.60
C MET A 1 38.01 -8.77 54.46
N GLU A 2 37.42 -7.66 54.75
CA GLU A 2 37.95 -6.36 55.14
C GLU A 2 38.71 -5.65 54.05
N ARG A 3 38.02 -4.56 53.62
CA ARG A 3 38.50 -3.19 53.41
C ARG A 3 39.17 -2.91 52.05
N THR A 4 38.99 -1.79 51.39
CA THR A 4 38.54 -0.44 51.77
C THR A 4 38.23 0.39 50.55
N MET A 5 37.36 1.36 50.76
CA MET A 5 37.07 2.56 49.96
C MET A 5 38.32 3.37 49.60
N SER A 6 38.25 4.13 48.49
CA SER A 6 38.63 5.54 48.52
C SER A 6 37.94 6.34 47.42
N GLU A 7 37.18 7.33 47.86
CA GLU A 7 36.70 8.52 47.15
C GLU A 7 37.87 9.45 46.82
N GLN A 8 37.71 10.24 45.76
CA GLN A 8 38.08 11.67 45.63
C GLN A 8 37.65 12.17 44.24
N ASN A 9 36.62 12.96 44.11
CA ASN A 9 36.40 14.40 44.23
C ASN A 9 37.43 15.30 43.50
N GLY A 10 36.91 16.16 42.58
CA GLY A 10 37.61 17.31 42.02
C GLY A 10 37.00 17.71 40.67
N ASN A 11 36.01 18.44 40.56
CA ASN A 11 35.59 19.84 40.63
C ASN A 11 36.30 20.79 39.65
N ARG A 12 35.43 21.46 38.84
CA ARG A 12 35.54 22.79 38.19
C ARG A 12 36.48 22.98 37.02
N ASN A 13 35.94 23.38 35.84
CA ASN A 13 35.82 24.81 35.49
C ASN A 13 35.12 24.99 34.14
N ARG A 14 34.07 25.80 34.12
CA ARG A 14 33.68 26.61 32.97
C ARG A 14 34.55 27.87 32.94
N PRO A 15 34.75 28.46 31.77
CA PRO A 15 34.38 29.85 31.66
C PRO A 15 33.46 30.17 30.47
N SER A 16 32.58 31.05 30.78
CA SER A 16 31.70 31.89 29.99
C SER A 16 32.47 33.02 29.29
N GLY A 17 31.87 33.54 28.22
CA GLY A 17 32.17 34.84 27.67
C GLY A 17 32.35 34.74 26.13
N SER A 18 31.80 35.52 25.31
CA SER A 18 31.00 36.74 25.35
C SER A 18 30.69 37.11 23.87
N ARG A 19 29.48 37.57 23.60
CA ARG A 19 29.18 38.31 22.39
C ARG A 19 29.91 39.65 22.37
N PRO A 20 30.13 40.23 21.20
CA PRO A 20 29.68 41.58 20.99
C PRO A 20 28.79 41.77 19.74
N SER A 21 27.84 42.65 19.97
CA SER A 21 26.96 43.36 19.09
C SER A 21 27.67 44.56 18.45
N GLY A 22 27.18 45.02 17.35
CA GLY A 22 27.44 46.35 16.76
C GLY A 22 27.55 46.26 15.26
N ALA A 23 26.73 46.80 14.52
CA ALA A 23 25.98 48.02 14.30
C ALA A 23 26.30 48.58 12.90
N HIS A 24 25.20 48.78 12.18
CA HIS A 24 25.00 49.83 11.14
C HIS A 24 26.05 50.14 10.11
N THR A 25 25.65 50.08 8.82
CA THR A 25 25.51 51.32 8.03
C THR A 25 24.71 51.05 6.75
N SER A 26 23.78 51.90 6.55
CA SER A 26 22.96 52.33 5.43
C SER A 26 23.76 52.81 4.20
N SER A 27 23.19 52.59 3.03
CA SER A 27 23.00 53.57 1.92
C SER A 27 22.47 52.81 0.71
N SER A 28 21.23 53.06 0.27
CA SER A 28 20.71 54.14 -0.56
C SER A 28 21.04 54.00 -2.04
N GLY A 29 20.00 53.97 -2.84
CA GLY A 29 19.95 54.34 -4.25
C GLY A 29 19.73 53.18 -5.17
N GLY A 30 18.76 53.11 -6.02
CA GLY A 30 17.86 54.09 -6.58
C GLY A 30 17.23 53.41 -7.80
N THR A 31 15.94 53.56 -7.82
CA THR A 31 15.09 53.74 -8.99
C THR A 31 15.62 53.40 -10.38
N HIS A 32 14.85 52.59 -11.12
CA HIS A 32 14.29 52.94 -12.42
C HIS A 32 13.30 51.88 -12.92
N ARG A 33 12.01 52.28 -12.89
CA ARG A 33 11.07 51.82 -13.93
C ARG A 33 11.26 52.74 -15.13
N PRO A 34 11.03 52.29 -16.35
CA PRO A 34 10.02 53.00 -17.12
C PRO A 34 8.93 52.07 -17.70
N ALA A 35 7.84 52.77 -17.86
CA ALA A 35 6.57 52.41 -18.41
C ALA A 35 6.59 52.32 -19.94
N GLN A 36 5.57 51.61 -20.40
CA GLN A 36 4.80 51.82 -21.63
C GLN A 36 5.52 52.08 -22.95
N GLN A 37 5.17 51.23 -23.92
CA GLN A 37 4.69 51.78 -25.20
C GLN A 37 3.76 50.78 -25.91
N ARG A 38 2.56 51.31 -26.19
CA ARG A 38 1.57 50.84 -27.17
C ARG A 38 2.07 51.18 -28.59
N SER A 39 1.81 50.34 -29.56
CA SER A 39 1.51 50.66 -30.96
C SER A 39 0.83 49.39 -31.50
N GLY A 40 -0.36 49.35 -32.10
CA GLY A 40 -1.05 50.38 -32.90
C GLY A 40 -0.72 50.24 -34.38
N SER A 41 -1.53 49.45 -35.13
CA SER A 41 -1.90 49.64 -36.56
C SER A 41 -2.90 48.51 -36.90
N GLN A 42 -4.22 48.76 -37.09
CA GLN A 42 -4.89 49.43 -38.18
C GLN A 42 -4.51 48.94 -39.59
N HIS A 43 -5.49 48.26 -40.20
CA HIS A 43 -5.99 48.50 -41.59
C HIS A 43 -7.26 47.66 -41.74
N SER A 44 -8.48 48.21 -41.80
CA SER A 44 -9.18 49.04 -42.84
C SER A 44 -9.53 48.27 -44.12
N GLY A 45 -10.83 48.30 -44.40
CA GLY A 45 -11.45 47.92 -45.69
C GLY A 45 -12.92 47.57 -45.43
N GLN A 46 -13.82 48.40 -45.29
CA GLN A 46 -14.61 49.30 -46.17
C GLN A 46 -15.36 48.61 -47.31
N GLY A 47 -16.65 48.87 -47.32
CA GLY A 47 -17.57 48.88 -48.48
C GLY A 47 -18.77 47.96 -48.27
N GLU A 48 -20.02 48.27 -48.41
CA GLU A 48 -20.67 49.54 -48.76
C GLU A 48 -22.17 49.34 -48.54
N ARG A 49 -22.80 50.40 -48.08
CA ARG A 49 -24.27 50.53 -47.97
C ARG A 49 -24.87 50.70 -49.36
N ARG A 50 -26.05 50.09 -49.61
CA ARG A 50 -27.06 50.80 -50.42
C ARG A 50 -28.48 50.53 -49.91
N ARG A 51 -29.11 51.59 -49.48
CA ARG A 51 -30.56 51.82 -49.44
C ARG A 51 -31.05 52.10 -50.84
N THR A 52 -32.19 51.58 -51.18
CA THR A 52 -33.19 52.37 -51.98
C THR A 52 -34.60 51.91 -51.65
N THR A 53 -35.39 52.88 -51.49
CA THR A 53 -36.77 53.09 -51.19
C THR A 53 -37.72 52.80 -52.32
N SER A 54 -39.00 52.54 -51.89
CA SER A 54 -40.30 52.95 -52.50
C SER A 54 -40.75 52.14 -53.76
N GLN A 55 -41.95 51.76 -53.96
CA GLN A 55 -43.29 52.36 -53.75
C GLN A 55 -44.36 51.37 -54.23
N GLN A 56 -45.48 51.38 -53.51
CA GLN A 56 -46.87 51.34 -53.99
C GLN A 56 -47.41 50.37 -55.04
N GLY A 57 -48.46 49.70 -54.62
CA GLY A 57 -49.67 49.66 -55.48
C GLY A 57 -50.23 48.30 -55.77
N GLY A 58 -51.45 48.07 -55.30
CA GLY A 58 -52.27 47.08 -55.99
C GLY A 58 -53.15 46.20 -55.09
N LYS A 59 -54.30 46.71 -54.72
CA LYS A 59 -55.47 45.96 -54.26
C LYS A 59 -55.88 44.90 -55.23
N ARG A 60 -56.09 43.64 -54.83
CA ARG A 60 -57.17 42.79 -55.33
C ARG A 60 -57.66 41.82 -54.26
N ASN A 61 -58.91 42.04 -53.87
CA ASN A 61 -59.76 41.08 -53.18
C ASN A 61 -59.93 39.81 -53.94
N THR A 62 -59.73 38.70 -53.35
CA THR A 62 -60.48 37.49 -53.67
C THR A 62 -60.79 36.72 -52.38
N ASN A 63 -62.08 36.73 -52.06
CA ASN A 63 -62.70 35.85 -51.09
C ASN A 63 -62.40 34.40 -51.42
N THR A 64 -61.75 33.68 -50.50
CA THR A 64 -61.84 32.22 -50.48
C THR A 64 -62.11 31.82 -48.98
N ARG A 65 -63.29 31.21 -48.83
CA ARG A 65 -63.76 30.65 -47.56
C ARG A 65 -62.82 29.62 -47.02
N PRO A 66 -62.62 29.57 -45.69
CA PRO A 66 -61.82 28.51 -45.07
C PRO A 66 -62.64 27.22 -45.06
N ASN A 67 -61.99 26.17 -45.51
CA ASN A 67 -62.45 24.79 -45.45
C ASN A 67 -62.39 24.29 -43.97
N PRO A 68 -63.48 23.77 -43.38
CA PRO A 68 -63.52 23.39 -41.98
C PRO A 68 -63.14 21.96 -41.68
N ASN A 69 -62.17 21.36 -42.33
CA ASN A 69 -61.70 20.04 -42.02
C ASN A 69 -60.18 19.87 -42.11
N GLY A 70 -59.45 20.52 -41.18
CA GLY A 70 -58.05 20.27 -40.87
C GLY A 70 -57.96 19.57 -39.51
N ASN A 71 -57.86 18.24 -39.55
CA ASN A 71 -57.59 17.42 -38.37
C ASN A 71 -56.18 17.79 -37.85
N ARG A 72 -56.11 18.69 -36.83
CA ARG A 72 -54.90 18.86 -35.99
C ARG A 72 -54.85 17.66 -35.03
N PRO A 73 -53.73 16.90 -34.98
CA PRO A 73 -53.60 15.87 -33.98
C PRO A 73 -53.67 16.52 -32.59
N GLY A 74 -54.76 16.24 -31.91
CA GLY A 74 -55.03 16.74 -30.56
C GLY A 74 -53.95 16.29 -29.59
N GLY A 75 -53.03 17.18 -29.23
CA GLY A 75 -52.09 16.95 -28.14
C GLY A 75 -52.88 16.56 -26.92
N LYS A 76 -52.68 15.36 -26.41
CA LYS A 76 -53.31 14.83 -25.17
C LYS A 76 -53.06 15.83 -24.05
N LYS A 77 -54.08 16.58 -23.61
CA LYS A 77 -54.00 17.52 -22.50
C LYS A 77 -53.68 16.72 -21.24
N VAL A 78 -52.40 16.80 -20.75
CA VAL A 78 -51.97 16.17 -19.50
C VAL A 78 -52.83 16.70 -18.36
N THR A 79 -53.62 15.83 -17.73
CA THR A 79 -54.54 16.17 -16.67
C THR A 79 -53.79 16.71 -15.44
N LYS A 80 -54.48 17.58 -14.62
CA LYS A 80 -53.87 18.15 -13.36
C LYS A 80 -53.33 17.03 -12.44
N LYS A 81 -53.97 15.86 -12.41
CA LYS A 81 -53.55 14.67 -11.64
C LYS A 81 -52.26 14.04 -12.17
N GLN A 82 -52.02 14.00 -13.50
CA GLN A 82 -50.79 13.52 -14.10
C GLN A 82 -49.64 14.51 -13.91
N ARG A 83 -49.90 15.80 -13.93
CA ARG A 83 -48.88 16.83 -13.59
C ARG A 83 -48.46 16.75 -12.11
N LYS A 84 -49.38 16.47 -11.17
CA LYS A 84 -49.09 16.28 -9.76
C LYS A 84 -48.23 15.00 -9.52
N LYS A 85 -48.61 13.88 -10.17
CA LYS A 85 -47.80 12.65 -10.11
C LYS A 85 -46.37 12.85 -10.67
N ARG A 86 -46.22 13.54 -11.81
CA ARG A 86 -44.89 13.84 -12.39
C ARG A 86 -44.05 14.70 -11.46
N ARG A 87 -44.61 15.72 -10.81
CA ARG A 87 -43.89 16.53 -9.83
C ARG A 87 -43.43 15.72 -8.63
N VAL A 88 -44.29 14.83 -8.09
CA VAL A 88 -43.93 13.94 -6.98
C VAL A 88 -42.78 13.01 -7.39
N ILE A 89 -42.83 12.42 -8.57
CA ILE A 89 -41.75 11.58 -9.11
C ILE A 89 -40.44 12.37 -9.25
N ILE A 90 -40.49 13.61 -9.74
CA ILE A 90 -39.32 14.49 -9.85
C ILE A 90 -38.72 14.76 -8.48
N TYR A 91 -39.55 15.13 -7.46
CA TYR A 91 -39.06 15.35 -6.10
C TYR A 91 -38.46 14.09 -5.46
N VAL A 92 -39.04 12.91 -5.72
CA VAL A 92 -38.49 11.65 -5.24
C VAL A 92 -37.12 11.38 -5.88
N ILE A 93 -36.97 11.62 -7.19
CA ILE A 93 -35.69 11.49 -7.89
C ILE A 93 -34.67 12.51 -7.33
N GLU A 94 -35.07 13.76 -7.14
CA GLU A 94 -34.20 14.81 -6.57
C GLU A 94 -33.71 14.43 -5.15
N ILE A 95 -34.61 13.88 -4.30
CA ILE A 95 -34.24 13.41 -2.97
C ILE A 95 -33.27 12.21 -3.06
N ILE A 96 -33.51 11.25 -3.94
CA ILE A 96 -32.59 10.11 -4.14
C ILE A 96 -31.22 10.59 -4.61
N VAL A 97 -31.18 11.49 -5.59
CA VAL A 97 -29.90 12.08 -6.07
C VAL A 97 -29.18 12.82 -4.95
N LEU A 98 -29.93 13.61 -4.15
CA LEU A 98 -29.34 14.31 -2.99
C LEU A 98 -28.76 13.33 -1.97
N LEU A 99 -29.49 12.24 -1.66
CA LEU A 99 -29.00 11.22 -0.73
C LEU A 99 -27.75 10.51 -1.26
N ILE A 100 -27.70 10.23 -2.56
CA ILE A 100 -26.50 9.66 -3.21
C ILE A 100 -25.32 10.63 -3.12
N LEU A 101 -25.54 11.93 -3.40
CA LEU A 101 -24.51 12.96 -3.28
C LEU A 101 -24.01 13.12 -1.85
N LEU A 102 -24.90 13.07 -0.86
CA LEU A 102 -24.52 13.12 0.56
C LEU A 102 -23.72 11.87 0.98
N LEU A 103 -24.07 10.71 0.44
CA LEU A 103 -23.32 9.47 0.68
C LEU A 103 -21.92 9.56 0.07
N ILE A 104 -21.80 9.99 -1.18
CA ILE A 104 -20.50 10.22 -1.84
C ILE A 104 -19.67 11.25 -1.07
N LEU A 105 -20.29 12.36 -0.64
CA LEU A 105 -19.60 13.38 0.16
C LEU A 105 -19.15 12.82 1.52
N GLY A 106 -19.97 11.99 2.15
CA GLY A 106 -19.62 11.31 3.41
C GLY A 106 -18.40 10.41 3.26
N VAL A 107 -18.40 9.56 2.23
CA VAL A 107 -17.26 8.69 1.89
C VAL A 107 -16.02 9.53 1.58
N TRP A 108 -16.15 10.58 0.77
CA TRP A 108 -15.03 11.47 0.43
C TRP A 108 -14.43 12.18 1.65
N MET A 109 -15.27 12.68 2.58
CA MET A 109 -14.79 13.31 3.82
C MET A 109 -14.05 12.32 4.73
N LYS A 110 -14.44 11.04 4.72
CA LYS A 110 -13.82 9.99 5.53
C LYS A 110 -12.48 9.57 4.96
N LEU A 111 -12.42 9.33 3.64
CA LEU A 111 -11.15 9.01 2.95
C LEU A 111 -10.08 10.12 3.12
N ASN A 112 -10.48 11.37 3.34
CA ASN A 112 -9.56 12.48 3.61
C ASN A 112 -8.89 12.43 5.00
N LYS A 113 -9.27 11.48 5.87
CA LYS A 113 -8.64 11.28 7.18
C LYS A 113 -7.48 10.28 7.16
N ILE A 114 -7.32 9.52 6.08
CA ILE A 114 -6.21 8.57 5.93
C ILE A 114 -4.90 9.34 6.01
N ASP A 115 -3.96 8.87 6.81
CA ASP A 115 -2.60 9.40 6.83
C ASP A 115 -1.96 9.13 5.46
N ARG A 116 -1.55 10.20 4.80
CA ARG A 116 -0.94 10.15 3.48
C ARG A 116 0.49 10.58 3.57
N GLY A 117 1.36 9.60 3.60
CA GLY A 117 2.75 9.86 3.32
C GLY A 117 2.88 10.35 1.87
N THR A 118 3.39 11.54 1.69
CA THR A 118 3.74 12.03 0.35
C THR A 118 5.04 11.37 -0.08
N ILE A 119 4.96 10.43 -1.02
CA ILE A 119 6.14 9.98 -1.76
C ILE A 119 6.27 10.87 -2.98
N ASN A 120 7.44 11.50 -3.13
CA ASN A 120 7.82 12.09 -4.40
C ASN A 120 8.54 11.01 -5.19
N GLU A 121 8.04 10.70 -6.37
CA GLU A 121 8.67 9.71 -7.26
C GLU A 121 10.14 10.06 -7.56
N GLU A 122 10.49 11.35 -7.56
CA GLU A 122 11.87 11.84 -7.73
C GLU A 122 12.81 11.43 -6.58
N ASP A 123 12.26 11.10 -5.41
CA ASP A 123 13.03 10.65 -4.24
C ASP A 123 13.20 9.12 -4.22
N LEU A 124 12.54 8.40 -5.13
CA LEU A 124 12.64 6.95 -5.24
C LEU A 124 13.81 6.54 -6.13
N THR A 125 14.52 5.53 -5.70
CA THR A 125 15.50 4.85 -6.56
C THR A 125 14.80 3.77 -7.37
N ILE A 126 14.83 3.90 -8.69
CA ILE A 126 14.38 2.90 -9.65
C ILE A 126 15.55 2.61 -10.58
N ASN A 127 15.88 1.34 -10.79
CA ASN A 127 16.98 0.94 -11.65
C ASN A 127 16.68 1.26 -13.11
N GLN A 128 17.74 1.47 -13.90
CA GLN A 128 17.60 1.59 -15.35
C GLN A 128 17.42 0.17 -15.94
N LEU A 129 16.19 -0.15 -16.29
CA LEU A 129 15.81 -1.37 -16.95
C LEU A 129 15.80 -1.19 -18.47
N ASP A 130 15.91 -2.27 -19.21
CA ASP A 130 15.73 -2.24 -20.67
C ASP A 130 14.27 -1.91 -21.03
N SER A 131 14.04 -1.58 -22.32
CA SER A 131 12.73 -1.10 -22.77
C SER A 131 11.65 -2.19 -22.79
N GLU A 132 12.02 -3.44 -22.88
CA GLU A 132 11.09 -4.58 -22.86
C GLU A 132 10.58 -4.81 -21.45
N THR A 133 11.48 -4.88 -20.48
CA THR A 133 11.16 -4.97 -19.05
C THR A 133 10.32 -3.78 -18.56
N GLN A 134 10.68 -2.54 -18.97
CA GLN A 134 9.87 -1.36 -18.62
C GLN A 134 8.45 -1.44 -19.20
N ALA A 135 8.31 -1.90 -20.44
CA ALA A 135 7.00 -2.08 -21.07
C ALA A 135 6.18 -3.15 -20.35
N LEU A 136 6.82 -4.26 -19.95
CA LEU A 136 6.18 -5.32 -19.17
C LEU A 136 5.67 -4.79 -17.82
N LEU A 137 6.55 -4.17 -17.01
CA LEU A 137 6.19 -3.64 -15.69
C LEU A 137 5.04 -2.63 -15.76
N SER A 138 4.97 -1.80 -16.82
CA SER A 138 3.86 -0.87 -17.02
C SER A 138 2.49 -1.54 -17.17
N GLY A 139 2.44 -2.83 -17.49
CA GLY A 139 1.25 -3.67 -17.51
C GLY A 139 0.76 -4.12 -16.13
N TYR A 140 1.54 -3.84 -15.09
CA TYR A 140 1.25 -4.23 -13.71
C TYR A 140 1.14 -3.00 -12.80
N THR A 141 0.49 -3.18 -11.67
CA THR A 141 0.49 -2.23 -10.55
C THR A 141 1.20 -2.90 -9.38
N ASN A 142 2.41 -2.40 -9.06
CA ASN A 142 3.26 -2.93 -8.01
C ASN A 142 3.14 -2.09 -6.74
N ILE A 143 2.81 -2.73 -5.62
CA ILE A 143 2.52 -2.08 -4.33
C ILE A 143 3.40 -2.70 -3.25
N ALA A 144 4.03 -1.88 -2.42
CA ALA A 144 4.68 -2.35 -1.20
C ALA A 144 3.69 -2.35 -0.02
N LEU A 145 3.45 -3.50 0.57
CA LEU A 145 2.65 -3.64 1.78
C LEU A 145 3.60 -3.87 2.97
N PHE A 146 3.54 -2.98 3.96
CA PHE A 146 4.35 -3.04 5.17
C PHE A 146 3.48 -3.29 6.40
N GLY A 147 3.82 -4.35 7.16
CA GLY A 147 3.27 -4.58 8.51
C GLY A 147 4.26 -4.07 9.54
N LEU A 148 3.86 -3.08 10.33
CA LEU A 148 4.70 -2.46 11.33
C LEU A 148 4.44 -3.07 12.70
N ASP A 149 5.51 -3.53 13.38
CA ASP A 149 5.45 -3.84 14.82
C ASP A 149 5.52 -2.52 15.59
N ASN A 150 4.46 -1.76 15.52
CA ASN A 150 4.35 -0.47 16.16
C ASN A 150 3.40 -0.55 17.35
N ARG A 151 3.96 -0.47 18.57
CA ARG A 151 3.20 -0.42 19.82
C ARG A 151 2.72 1.00 20.15
N SER A 152 3.02 1.97 19.31
CA SER A 152 2.69 3.40 19.48
C SER A 152 1.52 3.80 18.60
N ASN A 153 0.47 3.01 18.53
CA ASN A 153 -0.80 3.23 17.80
C ASN A 153 -0.81 4.46 16.87
N GLY A 154 -0.70 4.24 15.55
CA GLY A 154 -0.81 5.29 14.55
C GLY A 154 0.48 6.09 14.26
N ASP A 155 1.64 5.73 14.83
CA ASP A 155 2.93 6.28 14.42
C ASP A 155 3.50 5.43 13.28
N PHE A 156 3.32 5.86 12.04
CA PHE A 156 3.82 5.21 10.84
C PHE A 156 5.19 5.75 10.37
N ASP A 157 5.75 6.73 11.07
CA ASP A 157 7.03 7.33 10.72
C ASP A 157 8.21 6.54 11.29
N THR A 158 7.97 5.75 12.33
CA THR A 158 9.00 4.99 13.05
C THR A 158 8.63 3.51 13.16
N GLY A 159 9.63 2.67 13.38
CA GLY A 159 9.43 1.24 13.54
C GLY A 159 10.10 0.41 12.45
N ARG A 160 10.11 -0.90 12.66
CA ARG A 160 10.60 -1.86 11.67
C ARG A 160 9.41 -2.50 10.98
N SER A 161 9.54 -2.71 9.68
CA SER A 161 8.59 -3.49 8.92
C SER A 161 8.83 -4.99 9.17
N ASP A 162 8.06 -5.58 10.06
CA ASP A 162 8.16 -7.01 10.37
C ASP A 162 7.45 -7.89 9.32
N SER A 163 6.64 -7.28 8.47
CA SER A 163 6.13 -7.84 7.23
C SER A 163 6.47 -6.93 6.06
N ILE A 164 7.00 -7.48 4.98
CA ILE A 164 7.33 -6.77 3.74
C ILE A 164 6.78 -7.63 2.61
N ILE A 165 5.74 -7.17 1.93
CA ILE A 165 5.11 -7.93 0.86
C ILE A 165 5.02 -7.04 -0.39
N VAL A 166 5.55 -7.54 -1.50
CA VAL A 166 5.31 -6.97 -2.82
C VAL A 166 4.03 -7.58 -3.36
N VAL A 167 3.07 -6.74 -3.67
CA VAL A 167 1.81 -7.12 -4.32
C VAL A 167 1.87 -6.65 -5.76
N SER A 168 1.77 -7.57 -6.70
CA SER A 168 1.75 -7.27 -8.13
C SER A 168 0.37 -7.60 -8.70
N ILE A 169 -0.25 -6.65 -9.35
CA ILE A 169 -1.58 -6.74 -9.94
C ILE A 169 -1.45 -6.59 -11.45
N ASN A 170 -1.78 -7.62 -12.21
CA ASN A 170 -1.89 -7.52 -13.64
C ASN A 170 -3.08 -6.60 -14.01
N ASN A 171 -2.80 -5.52 -14.73
CA ASN A 171 -3.80 -4.50 -15.04
C ASN A 171 -4.89 -4.96 -16.02
N ASP A 172 -4.61 -6.01 -16.81
CA ASP A 172 -5.55 -6.57 -17.80
C ASP A 172 -6.37 -7.71 -17.18
N THR A 173 -5.70 -8.74 -16.64
CA THR A 173 -6.37 -9.95 -16.14
C THR A 173 -6.95 -9.75 -14.73
N LYS A 174 -6.43 -8.80 -13.95
CA LYS A 174 -6.73 -8.57 -12.52
C LYS A 174 -6.21 -9.67 -11.60
N GLU A 175 -5.34 -10.52 -12.10
CA GLU A 175 -4.59 -11.46 -11.26
C GLU A 175 -3.67 -10.72 -10.31
N VAL A 176 -3.62 -11.21 -9.07
CA VAL A 176 -2.80 -10.66 -7.99
C VAL A 176 -1.81 -11.72 -7.54
N ARG A 177 -0.55 -11.38 -7.50
CA ARG A 177 0.50 -12.22 -6.92
C ARG A 177 1.18 -11.50 -5.78
N MET A 178 1.58 -12.24 -4.74
CA MET A 178 2.21 -11.68 -3.55
C MET A 178 3.54 -12.36 -3.27
N ALA A 179 4.61 -11.58 -3.13
CA ALA A 179 5.92 -12.06 -2.71
C ALA A 179 6.31 -11.44 -1.36
N SER A 180 6.49 -12.27 -0.32
CA SER A 180 7.02 -11.80 0.97
C SER A 180 8.53 -11.73 0.92
N VAL A 181 9.10 -10.53 1.04
CA VAL A 181 10.53 -10.36 1.29
C VAL A 181 10.79 -10.63 2.77
N TYR A 182 11.52 -11.70 3.09
CA TYR A 182 11.81 -12.04 4.49
C TYR A 182 12.52 -10.87 5.17
N ARG A 183 12.02 -10.47 6.33
CA ARG A 183 12.46 -9.24 7.03
C ARG A 183 13.96 -9.20 7.31
N ASP A 184 14.58 -10.36 7.50
CA ASP A 184 16.00 -10.49 7.84
C ASP A 184 16.89 -10.70 6.60
N THR A 185 16.34 -10.57 5.37
CA THR A 185 17.10 -10.64 4.11
C THR A 185 18.15 -9.54 4.06
N TYR A 186 19.40 -9.94 3.80
CA TYR A 186 20.56 -9.03 3.74
C TYR A 186 20.66 -8.36 2.37
N LEU A 187 20.34 -7.06 2.32
CA LEU A 187 20.20 -6.27 1.09
C LEU A 187 20.97 -4.95 1.18
N ASP A 188 21.23 -4.32 0.03
CA ASP A 188 21.69 -2.94 -0.07
C ASP A 188 20.58 -2.00 0.40
N MET A 189 20.88 -1.15 1.38
CA MET A 189 19.89 -0.25 2.00
C MET A 189 19.61 1.02 1.19
N ASP A 190 20.19 1.14 0.01
CA ASP A 190 20.10 2.34 -0.82
C ASP A 190 20.47 3.63 -0.06
N THR A 191 21.56 3.57 0.67
CA THR A 191 22.09 4.71 1.42
C THR A 191 23.34 5.25 0.75
N THR A 192 23.64 6.52 0.94
CA THR A 192 24.81 7.18 0.34
C THR A 192 26.14 6.54 0.74
N ASP A 193 26.20 5.84 1.87
CA ASP A 193 27.38 5.11 2.33
C ASP A 193 27.47 3.66 1.80
N GLY A 194 26.49 3.24 0.98
CA GLY A 194 26.42 1.88 0.43
C GLY A 194 26.30 0.80 1.51
N SER A 195 25.55 1.09 2.58
CA SER A 195 25.38 0.16 3.68
C SER A 195 24.46 -0.99 3.32
N PHE A 196 24.77 -2.19 3.86
CA PHE A 196 23.96 -3.39 3.78
C PHE A 196 23.41 -3.71 5.17
N ALA A 197 22.17 -4.13 5.23
CA ALA A 197 21.51 -4.53 6.46
C ALA A 197 20.32 -5.47 6.18
N LYS A 198 19.61 -5.88 7.23
CA LYS A 198 18.34 -6.59 7.10
C LYS A 198 17.29 -5.71 6.44
N ALA A 199 16.48 -6.26 5.57
CA ALA A 199 15.44 -5.54 4.79
C ALA A 199 14.52 -4.69 5.70
N ASN A 200 14.13 -5.23 6.87
CA ASN A 200 13.25 -4.52 7.81
C ASN A 200 13.85 -3.23 8.40
N ALA A 201 15.16 -3.04 8.29
CA ALA A 201 15.81 -1.82 8.77
C ALA A 201 15.60 -0.61 7.84
N ALA A 202 15.23 -0.82 6.58
CA ALA A 202 15.03 0.25 5.63
C ALA A 202 13.90 1.19 6.07
N TYR A 203 12.77 0.64 6.47
CA TYR A 203 11.62 1.42 6.93
C TYR A 203 11.96 2.29 8.16
N SER A 204 12.68 1.75 9.13
CA SER A 204 13.10 2.51 10.34
C SER A 204 14.13 3.62 10.06
N LYS A 205 14.78 3.61 8.90
CA LYS A 205 15.79 4.62 8.51
C LYS A 205 15.21 5.81 7.76
N GLY A 206 14.18 5.61 6.98
CA GLY A 206 13.61 6.66 6.13
C GLY A 206 12.17 6.39 5.70
N GLY A 207 11.42 5.65 6.51
CA GLY A 207 10.01 5.38 6.26
C GLY A 207 9.75 4.55 5.00
N PRO A 208 8.55 4.68 4.43
CA PRO A 208 8.15 3.93 3.23
C PRO A 208 9.02 4.27 2.02
N THR A 209 9.44 5.53 1.84
CA THR A 209 10.29 5.94 0.71
C THR A 209 11.61 5.16 0.68
N GLN A 210 12.29 5.06 1.82
CA GLN A 210 13.54 4.29 1.92
C GLN A 210 13.33 2.80 1.72
N ALA A 211 12.22 2.26 2.25
CA ALA A 211 11.91 0.84 2.10
C ALA A 211 11.56 0.48 0.64
N ILE A 212 10.82 1.33 -0.06
CA ILE A 212 10.52 1.15 -1.50
C ILE A 212 11.79 1.28 -2.33
N SER A 213 12.62 2.31 -2.12
CA SER A 213 13.88 2.47 -2.84
C SER A 213 14.80 1.26 -2.65
N MET A 214 14.86 0.71 -1.43
CA MET A 214 15.60 -0.53 -1.15
C MET A 214 15.03 -1.70 -1.96
N LEU A 215 13.70 -1.88 -2.01
CA LEU A 215 13.07 -2.96 -2.79
C LEU A 215 13.34 -2.78 -4.29
N ASN A 216 13.06 -1.61 -4.85
CA ASN A 216 13.27 -1.33 -6.26
C ASN A 216 14.72 -1.57 -6.69
N LYS A 217 15.68 -1.09 -5.90
CA LYS A 217 17.11 -1.21 -6.20
C LYS A 217 17.62 -2.64 -6.20
N ASN A 218 17.18 -3.45 -5.22
CA ASN A 218 17.67 -4.83 -5.08
C ASN A 218 16.91 -5.83 -5.94
N LEU A 219 15.66 -5.52 -6.34
CA LEU A 219 14.75 -6.47 -6.98
C LEU A 219 14.35 -6.07 -8.40
N ASP A 220 14.92 -4.97 -8.94
CA ASP A 220 14.58 -4.42 -10.26
C ASP A 220 13.07 -4.16 -10.42
N LEU A 221 12.44 -3.61 -9.38
CA LEU A 221 11.03 -3.24 -9.38
C LEU A 221 10.83 -1.74 -9.63
N ASP A 222 9.61 -1.35 -9.93
CA ASP A 222 9.18 0.03 -10.18
C ASP A 222 8.07 0.48 -9.21
N ILE A 223 8.14 0.01 -7.97
CA ILE A 223 7.13 0.33 -6.94
C ILE A 223 7.15 1.83 -6.67
N THR A 224 6.00 2.47 -6.74
CA THR A 224 5.78 3.88 -6.40
C THR A 224 4.80 4.06 -5.24
N ASP A 225 4.03 3.02 -4.93
CA ASP A 225 2.94 3.08 -3.99
C ASP A 225 3.11 2.10 -2.83
N TYR A 226 2.54 2.48 -1.67
CA TYR A 226 2.59 1.64 -0.50
C TYR A 226 1.30 1.68 0.32
N VAL A 227 1.18 0.65 1.17
CA VAL A 227 0.24 0.60 2.28
C VAL A 227 0.98 0.09 3.52
N SER A 228 0.97 0.87 4.59
CA SER A 228 1.51 0.46 5.90
C SER A 228 0.37 0.26 6.88
N VAL A 229 0.39 -0.87 7.59
CA VAL A 229 -0.63 -1.25 8.57
C VAL A 229 0.02 -1.62 9.90
N ASP A 230 -0.67 -1.39 11.00
CA ASP A 230 -0.30 -1.86 12.34
C ASP A 230 -1.17 -3.05 12.80
N PHE A 231 -0.98 -3.51 14.03
CA PHE A 231 -1.77 -4.63 14.59
C PHE A 231 -3.24 -4.28 14.80
N ASN A 232 -3.56 -3.01 15.08
CA ASN A 232 -4.95 -2.59 15.24
C ASN A 232 -5.68 -2.67 13.91
N ALA A 233 -5.04 -2.21 12.82
CA ALA A 233 -5.60 -2.27 11.48
C ALA A 233 -5.98 -3.71 11.10
N VAL A 234 -5.10 -4.67 11.33
CA VAL A 234 -5.37 -6.09 11.04
C VAL A 234 -6.51 -6.62 11.91
N ALA A 235 -6.42 -6.41 13.24
CA ALA A 235 -7.41 -6.92 14.18
C ALA A 235 -8.80 -6.32 13.93
N ASP A 236 -8.89 -5.01 13.72
CA ASP A 236 -10.17 -4.34 13.47
C ASP A 236 -10.77 -4.72 12.12
N CYS A 237 -9.95 -4.90 11.09
CA CYS A 237 -10.43 -5.35 9.79
C CYS A 237 -11.01 -6.77 9.86
N VAL A 238 -10.32 -7.70 10.52
CA VAL A 238 -10.82 -9.09 10.72
C VAL A 238 -12.13 -9.09 11.50
N ASP A 239 -12.25 -8.32 12.58
CA ASP A 239 -13.47 -8.25 13.38
C ASP A 239 -14.65 -7.66 12.58
N LEU A 240 -14.40 -6.62 11.79
CA LEU A 240 -15.43 -6.01 10.93
C LEU A 240 -15.89 -6.94 9.80
N LEU A 241 -15.00 -7.83 9.33
CA LEU A 241 -15.35 -8.90 8.39
C LEU A 241 -16.11 -10.07 9.05
N GLY A 242 -16.26 -10.07 10.38
CA GLY A 242 -16.91 -11.14 11.14
C GLY A 242 -16.01 -12.34 11.37
N GLY A 243 -14.70 -12.12 11.44
CA GLY A 243 -13.69 -13.15 11.63
C GLY A 243 -13.27 -13.84 10.32
N ILE A 244 -12.18 -14.60 10.38
CA ILE A 244 -11.68 -15.42 9.28
C ILE A 244 -11.61 -16.89 9.67
N THR A 245 -12.01 -17.78 8.76
CA THR A 245 -12.00 -19.24 9.03
C THR A 245 -10.66 -19.82 8.68
N MET A 246 -10.02 -20.47 9.66
CA MET A 246 -8.68 -21.07 9.52
C MET A 246 -8.60 -22.39 10.27
N ASP A 247 -7.77 -23.30 9.78
CA ASP A 247 -7.38 -24.52 10.45
C ASP A 247 -6.12 -24.23 11.27
N ILE A 248 -6.15 -24.56 12.56
CA ILE A 248 -5.08 -24.30 13.51
C ILE A 248 -4.60 -25.64 14.05
N THR A 249 -3.32 -25.90 14.07
CA THR A 249 -2.73 -27.12 14.66
C THR A 249 -2.70 -27.02 16.19
N ASP A 250 -2.55 -28.16 16.88
CA ASP A 250 -2.39 -28.17 18.34
C ASP A 250 -1.15 -27.37 18.79
N GLU A 251 -0.04 -27.47 18.02
CA GLU A 251 1.17 -26.71 18.28
C GLU A 251 0.95 -25.21 18.15
N GLU A 252 0.28 -24.76 17.07
CA GLU A 252 -0.02 -23.34 16.86
C GLU A 252 -0.95 -22.79 17.95
N ALA A 253 -1.99 -23.55 18.33
CA ALA A 253 -2.89 -23.17 19.42
C ALA A 253 -2.13 -23.00 20.75
N ALA A 254 -1.27 -23.97 21.10
CA ALA A 254 -0.45 -23.91 22.32
C ALA A 254 0.50 -22.69 22.33
N ILE A 255 1.13 -22.39 21.20
CA ILE A 255 2.00 -21.21 21.04
C ILE A 255 1.16 -19.92 21.14
N MET A 256 0.02 -19.83 20.45
CA MET A 256 -0.86 -18.66 20.49
C MET A 256 -1.36 -18.37 21.91
N ASN A 257 -1.67 -19.40 22.67
CA ASN A 257 -2.17 -19.35 24.04
C ASN A 257 -1.08 -19.06 25.09
N GLY A 258 0.21 -19.08 24.73
CA GLY A 258 1.30 -18.96 25.68
C GLY A 258 1.49 -20.20 26.59
N GLU A 259 1.07 -21.37 26.14
CA GLU A 259 1.21 -22.66 26.87
C GLU A 259 2.60 -23.27 26.72
N THR A 260 3.45 -22.66 25.90
CA THR A 260 4.85 -23.06 25.65
C THR A 260 5.81 -22.19 26.46
N GLU A 261 7.13 -22.43 26.34
CA GLU A 261 8.17 -21.56 26.91
C GLU A 261 8.22 -20.16 26.26
N HIS A 262 7.40 -19.94 25.24
CA HIS A 262 7.37 -18.75 24.43
C HIS A 262 6.29 -17.77 24.91
N GLN A 263 6.19 -16.67 24.20
CA GLN A 263 5.32 -15.56 24.48
C GLN A 263 3.83 -15.93 24.30
N ASP A 264 2.97 -15.40 25.17
CA ASP A 264 1.50 -15.40 24.98
C ASP A 264 1.12 -14.40 23.89
N TYR A 265 0.97 -14.90 22.64
CA TYR A 265 0.69 -14.05 21.49
C TYR A 265 -0.72 -13.46 21.52
N ILE A 266 -1.73 -14.23 21.96
CA ILE A 266 -3.12 -13.74 22.10
C ILE A 266 -3.17 -12.65 23.17
N GLY A 267 -2.59 -12.91 24.35
CA GLY A 267 -2.56 -11.93 25.46
C GLY A 267 -1.82 -10.65 25.08
N GLU A 268 -0.69 -10.75 24.37
CA GLU A 268 0.07 -9.57 23.93
C GLU A 268 -0.72 -8.73 22.90
N VAL A 269 -1.32 -9.37 21.89
CA VAL A 269 -2.14 -8.66 20.89
C VAL A 269 -3.34 -8.02 21.57
N ALA A 270 -4.04 -8.73 22.47
CA ALA A 270 -5.14 -8.19 23.24
C ALA A 270 -4.74 -6.96 24.04
N GLN A 271 -3.57 -6.99 24.68
CA GLN A 271 -3.02 -5.86 25.43
C GLN A 271 -2.74 -4.66 24.54
N VAL A 272 -2.10 -4.87 23.36
CA VAL A 272 -1.73 -3.79 22.44
C VAL A 272 -2.97 -3.16 21.80
N THR A 273 -3.94 -3.98 21.39
CA THR A 273 -5.17 -3.51 20.73
C THR A 273 -6.24 -3.04 21.71
N GLY A 274 -6.09 -3.32 23.01
CA GLY A 274 -7.12 -3.03 24.03
C GLY A 274 -8.37 -3.88 23.90
N LYS A 275 -8.29 -5.02 23.19
CA LYS A 275 -9.38 -5.97 22.97
C LYS A 275 -9.37 -7.11 23.99
N GLU A 276 -10.46 -7.88 24.04
CA GLU A 276 -10.53 -9.07 24.89
C GLU A 276 -9.72 -10.22 24.30
N ALA A 277 -9.03 -10.98 25.16
CA ALA A 277 -8.29 -12.18 24.77
C ALA A 277 -9.18 -13.41 24.82
N HIS A 278 -9.38 -14.08 23.68
CA HIS A 278 -10.08 -15.35 23.59
C HIS A 278 -9.08 -16.45 23.22
N TYR A 279 -8.80 -17.34 24.18
CA TYR A 279 -7.87 -18.44 23.99
C TYR A 279 -8.52 -19.62 23.27
N LEU A 280 -7.71 -20.42 22.58
CA LEU A 280 -8.19 -21.60 21.82
C LEU A 280 -8.17 -22.85 22.71
N ASP A 281 -9.12 -23.78 22.48
CA ASP A 281 -9.19 -25.05 23.23
C ASP A 281 -8.25 -26.14 22.68
N GLY A 282 -7.31 -25.80 21.77
CA GLY A 282 -6.42 -26.70 21.05
C GLY A 282 -6.52 -26.53 19.54
N GLY A 283 -5.99 -27.50 18.78
CA GLY A 283 -6.09 -27.50 17.33
C GLY A 283 -7.52 -27.72 16.83
N GLY A 284 -7.82 -27.17 15.64
CA GLY A 284 -9.15 -27.29 15.03
C GLY A 284 -9.44 -26.20 14.01
N THR A 285 -10.62 -26.28 13.41
CA THR A 285 -11.12 -25.23 12.50
C THR A 285 -11.85 -24.16 13.30
N TYR A 286 -11.33 -22.94 13.28
CA TYR A 286 -11.86 -21.80 14.01
C TYR A 286 -12.30 -20.67 13.07
N ASN A 287 -13.30 -19.88 13.49
CA ASN A 287 -13.50 -18.55 12.94
C ASN A 287 -12.77 -17.56 13.84
N LEU A 288 -11.51 -17.31 13.54
CA LEU A 288 -10.65 -16.46 14.36
C LEU A 288 -11.17 -15.03 14.38
N ASP A 289 -11.19 -14.42 15.57
CA ASP A 289 -11.38 -12.98 15.73
C ASP A 289 -10.11 -12.19 15.36
N GLY A 290 -10.18 -10.86 15.44
CA GLY A 290 -9.06 -10.01 15.06
C GLY A 290 -7.81 -10.20 15.92
N VAL A 291 -7.98 -10.45 17.23
CA VAL A 291 -6.86 -10.72 18.14
C VAL A 291 -6.19 -12.05 17.80
N GLN A 292 -6.99 -13.10 17.63
CA GLN A 292 -6.50 -14.44 17.29
C GLN A 292 -5.82 -14.46 15.91
N ALA A 293 -6.41 -13.84 14.89
CA ALA A 293 -5.84 -13.78 13.54
C ALA A 293 -4.51 -13.02 13.52
N THR A 294 -4.42 -11.91 14.27
CA THR A 294 -3.18 -11.13 14.41
C THR A 294 -2.12 -11.93 15.19
N ALA A 295 -2.53 -12.64 16.25
CA ALA A 295 -1.65 -13.53 17.01
C ALA A 295 -1.08 -14.64 16.11
N TYR A 296 -1.92 -15.29 15.32
CA TYR A 296 -1.52 -16.32 14.35
C TYR A 296 -0.47 -15.80 13.35
N ALA A 297 -0.67 -14.61 12.79
CA ALA A 297 0.29 -13.98 11.86
C ALA A 297 1.65 -13.64 12.49
N ARG A 298 1.76 -13.72 13.82
CA ARG A 298 2.98 -13.40 14.58
C ARG A 298 3.71 -14.62 15.11
N ILE A 299 3.12 -15.82 15.01
CA ILE A 299 3.73 -17.07 15.51
C ILE A 299 5.16 -17.22 14.97
N ARG A 300 6.07 -17.49 15.90
CA ARG A 300 7.46 -17.89 15.71
C ARG A 300 7.70 -19.21 16.48
N TYR A 301 8.87 -19.73 16.39
CA TYR A 301 9.30 -20.91 17.16
C TYR A 301 8.58 -22.21 16.73
N THR A 302 8.10 -22.27 15.48
CA THR A 302 7.74 -23.51 14.79
C THR A 302 8.84 -23.89 13.81
N ALA A 303 8.87 -25.14 13.35
CA ALA A 303 9.78 -25.53 12.28
C ALA A 303 9.66 -24.57 11.09
N GLY A 304 10.79 -24.04 10.57
CA GLY A 304 10.79 -23.02 9.50
C GLY A 304 10.62 -21.55 9.96
N ASP A 305 10.48 -21.28 11.26
CA ASP A 305 10.55 -19.98 11.96
C ASP A 305 10.03 -18.77 11.14
N ASP A 306 10.90 -17.84 10.72
CA ASP A 306 10.53 -16.61 10.00
C ASP A 306 9.88 -16.87 8.62
N TYR A 307 10.19 -17.99 7.95
CA TYR A 307 9.58 -18.35 6.67
C TYR A 307 8.11 -18.74 6.84
N ARG A 308 7.80 -19.56 7.83
CA ARG A 308 6.41 -19.90 8.17
C ARG A 308 5.62 -18.70 8.69
N ARG A 309 6.27 -17.78 9.40
CA ARG A 309 5.60 -16.53 9.79
C ARG A 309 5.19 -15.71 8.56
N ALA A 310 6.05 -15.55 7.58
CA ALA A 310 5.72 -14.86 6.34
C ALA A 310 4.56 -15.55 5.59
N LEU A 311 4.52 -16.87 5.56
CA LEU A 311 3.40 -17.63 5.02
C LEU A 311 2.11 -17.34 5.80
N ARG A 312 2.12 -17.41 7.15
CA ARG A 312 0.96 -17.12 7.99
C ARG A 312 0.41 -15.71 7.75
N GLN A 313 1.29 -14.73 7.55
CA GLN A 313 0.88 -13.36 7.19
C GLN A 313 0.15 -13.32 5.85
N ARG A 314 0.68 -13.98 4.81
CA ARG A 314 0.01 -14.08 3.51
C ARG A 314 -1.32 -14.81 3.60
N THR A 315 -1.40 -15.90 4.37
CA THR A 315 -2.63 -16.66 4.60
C THR A 315 -3.72 -15.78 5.25
N VAL A 316 -3.38 -15.03 6.30
CA VAL A 316 -4.32 -14.09 6.93
C VAL A 316 -4.82 -13.06 5.92
N ILE A 317 -3.94 -12.44 5.14
CA ILE A 317 -4.32 -11.46 4.10
C ILE A 317 -5.23 -12.11 3.06
N THR A 318 -4.90 -13.31 2.59
CA THR A 318 -5.72 -14.08 1.64
C THR A 318 -7.14 -14.30 2.18
N LYS A 319 -7.26 -14.77 3.43
CA LYS A 319 -8.57 -15.01 4.06
C LYS A 319 -9.36 -13.71 4.27
N MET A 320 -8.68 -12.61 4.59
CA MET A 320 -9.31 -11.29 4.66
C MET A 320 -9.85 -10.83 3.30
N ILE A 321 -9.06 -10.99 2.22
CA ILE A 321 -9.50 -10.66 0.85
C ILE A 321 -10.71 -11.51 0.44
N GLU A 322 -10.69 -12.82 0.68
CA GLU A 322 -11.81 -13.73 0.41
C GLU A 322 -13.10 -13.31 1.12
N LYS A 323 -13.00 -12.86 2.37
CA LYS A 323 -14.14 -12.33 3.15
C LYS A 323 -14.59 -10.97 2.64
N ALA A 324 -13.66 -10.05 2.35
CA ALA A 324 -13.97 -8.73 1.85
C ALA A 324 -14.70 -8.77 0.49
N LYS A 325 -14.32 -9.70 -0.41
CA LYS A 325 -15.02 -9.92 -1.68
C LYS A 325 -16.49 -10.35 -1.52
N LYS A 326 -16.85 -10.93 -0.38
CA LYS A 326 -18.22 -11.39 -0.06
C LYS A 326 -18.97 -10.40 0.83
N ALA A 327 -18.30 -9.38 1.37
CA ALA A 327 -18.88 -8.41 2.28
C ALA A 327 -19.84 -7.45 1.56
N ASP A 328 -20.86 -6.99 2.28
CA ASP A 328 -21.74 -5.95 1.77
C ASP A 328 -21.10 -4.55 1.83
N VAL A 329 -21.70 -3.62 1.10
CA VAL A 329 -21.20 -2.24 1.00
C VAL A 329 -21.14 -1.55 2.37
N ALA A 330 -22.07 -1.88 3.28
CA ALA A 330 -22.12 -1.29 4.61
C ALA A 330 -20.93 -1.77 5.47
N THR A 331 -20.57 -3.03 5.36
CA THR A 331 -19.39 -3.62 6.01
C THR A 331 -18.11 -3.02 5.45
N LEU A 332 -17.96 -2.97 4.13
CA LEU A 332 -16.79 -2.34 3.48
C LEU A 332 -16.65 -0.85 3.87
N THR A 333 -17.76 -0.13 3.99
CA THR A 333 -17.74 1.27 4.44
C THR A 333 -17.23 1.39 5.88
N LYS A 334 -17.66 0.49 6.78
CA LYS A 334 -17.17 0.48 8.17
C LYS A 334 -15.67 0.17 8.25
N ILE A 335 -15.19 -0.77 7.41
CA ILE A 335 -13.76 -1.07 7.31
C ILE A 335 -13.00 0.17 6.88
N VAL A 336 -13.41 0.82 5.78
CA VAL A 336 -12.77 2.07 5.32
C VAL A 336 -12.76 3.13 6.44
N ASP A 337 -13.90 3.29 7.15
CA ASP A 337 -13.99 4.23 8.26
C ASP A 337 -12.96 3.98 9.35
N LYS A 338 -12.82 2.71 9.74
CA LYS A 338 -11.94 2.33 10.82
C LYS A 338 -10.46 2.41 10.40
N MET A 339 -10.16 1.98 9.18
CA MET A 339 -8.80 2.00 8.64
C MET A 339 -8.22 3.41 8.46
N THR A 340 -9.05 4.46 8.44
CA THR A 340 -8.56 5.84 8.24
C THR A 340 -7.59 6.35 9.32
N GLU A 341 -7.55 5.70 10.47
CA GLU A 341 -6.69 6.07 11.61
C GLU A 341 -5.56 5.06 11.83
N GLU A 342 -5.59 3.91 11.13
CA GLU A 342 -4.73 2.76 11.38
C GLU A 342 -3.92 2.34 10.13
N VAL A 343 -3.99 3.12 9.04
CA VAL A 343 -3.29 2.86 7.77
C VAL A 343 -2.62 4.12 7.28
N SER A 344 -1.36 4.00 6.85
CA SER A 344 -0.66 5.03 6.08
C SER A 344 -0.47 4.57 4.64
N THR A 345 -0.72 5.45 3.65
CA THR A 345 -0.64 5.09 2.23
C THR A 345 -0.34 6.28 1.33
N SER A 346 0.31 6.04 0.19
CA SER A 346 0.50 7.01 -0.89
C SER A 346 -0.76 7.24 -1.72
N TYR A 347 -1.70 6.27 -1.72
CA TYR A 347 -2.87 6.35 -2.58
C TYR A 347 -3.81 7.51 -2.30
N SER A 348 -4.21 8.21 -3.35
CA SER A 348 -5.27 9.21 -3.29
C SER A 348 -6.66 8.56 -3.09
N ASN A 349 -7.64 9.36 -2.64
CA ASN A 349 -9.03 8.92 -2.54
C ASN A 349 -9.60 8.37 -3.85
N LYS A 350 -9.18 8.94 -4.97
CA LYS A 350 -9.66 8.54 -6.29
C LYS A 350 -9.15 7.13 -6.64
N GLU A 351 -7.88 6.86 -6.34
CA GLU A 351 -7.24 5.57 -6.59
C GLU A 351 -7.83 4.49 -5.69
N LEU A 352 -7.96 4.75 -4.39
CA LEU A 352 -8.59 3.83 -3.44
C LEU A 352 -10.04 3.48 -3.85
N LEU A 353 -10.82 4.48 -4.29
CA LEU A 353 -12.17 4.25 -4.81
C LEU A 353 -12.14 3.44 -6.12
N GLY A 354 -11.16 3.71 -6.99
CA GLY A 354 -10.93 2.93 -8.20
C GLY A 354 -10.68 1.45 -7.89
N MET A 355 -9.78 1.16 -6.97
CA MET A 355 -9.48 -0.20 -6.52
C MET A 355 -10.71 -0.89 -5.90
N ALA A 356 -11.47 -0.17 -5.06
CA ALA A 356 -12.67 -0.70 -4.42
C ALA A 356 -13.76 -1.13 -5.44
N VAL A 357 -13.89 -0.41 -6.55
CA VAL A 357 -14.83 -0.77 -7.63
C VAL A 357 -14.46 -2.11 -8.27
N TYR A 358 -13.17 -2.41 -8.38
CA TYR A 358 -12.65 -3.64 -8.97
C TYR A 358 -12.41 -4.76 -7.96
N LEU A 359 -12.71 -4.57 -6.67
CA LEU A 359 -12.41 -5.52 -5.60
C LEU A 359 -12.87 -6.96 -5.92
N GLN A 360 -14.07 -7.11 -6.49
CA GLN A 360 -14.63 -8.42 -6.84
C GLN A 360 -13.95 -9.05 -8.07
N SER A 361 -13.29 -8.26 -8.91
CA SER A 361 -12.61 -8.74 -10.12
C SER A 361 -11.17 -9.17 -9.88
N TYR A 362 -10.55 -8.74 -8.78
CA TYR A 362 -9.21 -9.20 -8.44
C TYR A 362 -9.24 -10.68 -8.09
N GLU A 363 -8.31 -11.45 -8.62
CA GLU A 363 -8.16 -12.88 -8.36
C GLU A 363 -6.76 -13.14 -7.83
N LEU A 364 -6.67 -13.69 -6.62
CA LEU A 364 -5.38 -14.07 -6.04
C LEU A 364 -4.92 -15.35 -6.75
N ALA A 365 -3.85 -15.23 -7.54
CA ALA A 365 -3.29 -16.34 -8.30
C ALA A 365 -2.36 -17.19 -7.44
N ASP A 366 -1.31 -16.58 -6.87
CA ASP A 366 -0.32 -17.31 -6.09
C ASP A 366 0.45 -16.40 -5.11
N THR A 367 1.20 -17.04 -4.18
CA THR A 367 2.04 -16.34 -3.21
C THR A 367 3.37 -17.06 -2.99
N CYS A 368 4.46 -16.31 -2.80
CA CYS A 368 5.78 -16.87 -2.53
C CYS A 368 6.54 -16.11 -1.44
N GLY A 369 7.67 -16.67 -1.01
CA GLY A 369 8.66 -16.02 -0.15
C GLY A 369 9.95 -15.74 -0.91
N PHE A 370 10.57 -14.60 -0.64
CA PHE A 370 11.85 -14.19 -1.22
C PHE A 370 12.89 -13.99 -0.13
N PRO A 371 14.14 -14.43 -0.33
CA PRO A 371 14.69 -15.07 -1.52
C PRO A 371 14.34 -16.58 -1.61
N PHE A 372 14.33 -17.12 -2.83
CA PHE A 372 14.09 -18.54 -3.13
C PHE A 372 15.30 -19.37 -2.77
N TYR A 373 16.47 -18.95 -3.25
CA TYR A 373 17.78 -19.57 -3.03
C TYR A 373 18.49 -18.81 -1.92
N LYS A 374 18.61 -19.41 -0.75
CA LYS A 374 19.02 -18.69 0.46
C LYS A 374 19.83 -19.56 1.41
N ASN A 375 20.57 -18.89 2.29
CA ASN A 375 21.18 -19.49 3.48
C ASN A 375 20.98 -18.55 4.68
N THR A 376 21.21 -18.99 5.89
CA THR A 376 21.18 -18.17 7.09
C THR A 376 22.56 -18.12 7.72
N ALA A 377 23.05 -16.90 7.94
CA ALA A 377 24.38 -16.69 8.52
C ALA A 377 24.45 -15.46 9.38
N ASN A 378 25.36 -15.48 10.36
CA ASN A 378 25.66 -14.31 11.17
C ASN A 378 26.56 -13.32 10.41
N VAL A 379 26.07 -12.10 10.16
CA VAL A 379 26.76 -11.05 9.41
C VAL A 379 27.20 -9.96 10.41
N GLY A 380 28.10 -10.29 11.30
CA GLY A 380 28.72 -9.36 12.24
C GLY A 380 27.70 -8.52 13.04
N LYS A 381 27.68 -7.19 12.83
CA LYS A 381 26.78 -6.30 13.58
C LYS A 381 25.29 -6.46 13.21
N GLN A 382 24.98 -7.10 12.09
CA GLN A 382 23.59 -7.32 11.66
C GLN A 382 22.97 -8.54 12.34
N GLY A 383 23.79 -9.39 12.99
CA GLY A 383 23.33 -10.66 13.57
C GLY A 383 22.98 -11.68 12.48
N ASP A 384 22.08 -12.59 12.79
CA ASP A 384 21.67 -13.64 11.87
C ASP A 384 20.81 -13.03 10.75
N CYS A 385 21.24 -13.23 9.51
CA CYS A 385 20.62 -12.69 8.31
C CYS A 385 20.24 -13.84 7.36
N VAL A 386 19.20 -13.64 6.59
CA VAL A 386 18.88 -14.45 5.41
C VAL A 386 19.71 -13.92 4.25
N ILE A 387 20.62 -14.73 3.74
CA ILE A 387 21.51 -14.37 2.66
C ILE A 387 20.93 -14.89 1.35
N PRO A 388 20.59 -14.04 0.37
CA PRO A 388 20.26 -14.51 -0.97
C PRO A 388 21.51 -15.12 -1.59
N CYS A 389 21.47 -16.43 -1.86
CA CYS A 389 22.54 -17.18 -2.47
C CYS A 389 22.32 -17.23 -3.96
N ASP A 390 22.91 -16.35 -4.55
CA ASP A 390 22.95 -15.47 -5.69
C ASP A 390 21.68 -14.60 -5.82
N LEU A 391 21.85 -13.30 -5.57
CA LEU A 391 20.73 -12.35 -5.69
C LEU A 391 20.20 -12.31 -7.14
N THR A 392 21.08 -12.41 -8.13
CA THR A 392 20.75 -12.37 -9.56
C THR A 392 19.70 -13.43 -9.90
N THR A 393 20.02 -14.70 -9.62
CA THR A 393 19.09 -15.83 -9.84
C THR A 393 17.79 -15.69 -9.04
N ASN A 394 17.86 -15.14 -7.81
CA ASN A 394 16.67 -14.90 -7.01
C ASN A 394 15.76 -13.84 -7.65
N VAL A 395 16.31 -12.81 -8.28
CA VAL A 395 15.53 -11.75 -8.95
C VAL A 395 14.96 -12.24 -10.28
N GLU A 396 15.68 -13.10 -11.03
CA GLU A 396 15.13 -13.80 -12.21
C GLU A 396 13.88 -14.62 -11.84
N GLU A 397 13.96 -15.42 -10.79
CA GLU A 397 12.85 -16.25 -10.29
C GLU A 397 11.69 -15.37 -9.81
N LEU A 398 11.99 -14.22 -9.16
CA LEU A 398 10.97 -13.27 -8.70
C LEU A 398 10.20 -12.64 -9.86
N HIS A 399 10.89 -12.24 -10.92
CA HIS A 399 10.25 -11.67 -12.11
C HIS A 399 9.42 -12.71 -12.87
N THR A 400 9.91 -13.94 -12.97
CA THR A 400 9.15 -15.09 -13.50
C THR A 400 7.88 -15.29 -12.68
N PHE A 401 7.98 -15.27 -11.35
CA PHE A 401 6.82 -15.45 -10.47
C PHE A 401 5.82 -14.28 -10.56
N LEU A 402 6.26 -13.02 -10.48
CA LEU A 402 5.38 -11.86 -10.41
C LEU A 402 4.79 -11.49 -11.78
N PHE A 403 5.57 -11.63 -12.86
CA PHE A 403 5.26 -11.05 -14.17
C PHE A 403 5.19 -12.09 -15.30
N GLU A 404 5.41 -13.38 -14.98
CA GLU A 404 5.46 -14.46 -15.98
C GLU A 404 6.57 -14.26 -17.03
N ASP A 405 7.63 -13.54 -16.67
CA ASP A 405 8.76 -13.27 -17.56
C ASP A 405 9.88 -14.32 -17.37
N GLU A 406 9.82 -15.37 -18.18
CA GLU A 406 10.83 -16.43 -18.18
C GLU A 406 12.17 -16.00 -18.82
N ASN A 407 12.23 -14.86 -19.49
CA ASN A 407 13.41 -14.36 -20.20
C ASN A 407 14.02 -13.13 -19.55
N TYR A 408 13.57 -12.76 -18.37
CA TYR A 408 14.07 -11.60 -17.66
C TYR A 408 15.57 -11.71 -17.39
N THR A 409 16.28 -10.60 -17.57
CA THR A 409 17.70 -10.49 -17.26
C THR A 409 17.92 -9.35 -16.27
N PRO A 410 18.50 -9.64 -15.09
CA PRO A 410 18.76 -8.62 -14.07
C PRO A 410 19.64 -7.48 -14.55
N SER A 411 19.38 -6.29 -13.99
CA SER A 411 20.18 -5.10 -14.29
C SER A 411 21.61 -5.22 -13.75
N ASN A 412 22.53 -4.44 -14.34
CA ASN A 412 23.89 -4.31 -13.82
C ASN A 412 23.93 -3.86 -12.34
N THR A 413 22.86 -3.22 -11.85
CA THR A 413 22.73 -2.81 -10.44
C THR A 413 22.56 -4.04 -9.56
N VAL A 414 21.64 -4.93 -9.92
CA VAL A 414 21.39 -6.18 -9.18
C VAL A 414 22.60 -7.09 -9.23
N GLU A 415 23.26 -7.22 -10.39
CA GLU A 415 24.52 -7.98 -10.52
C GLU A 415 25.59 -7.44 -9.57
N ALA A 416 25.81 -6.13 -9.55
CA ALA A 416 26.79 -5.50 -8.67
C ALA A 416 26.45 -5.64 -7.17
N ILE A 417 25.16 -5.71 -6.82
CA ILE A 417 24.70 -5.96 -5.44
C ILE A 417 24.96 -7.42 -5.08
N SER A 418 24.65 -8.38 -5.98
CA SER A 418 24.90 -9.81 -5.80
C SER A 418 26.38 -10.09 -5.51
N ASP A 419 27.28 -9.51 -6.31
CA ASP A 419 28.72 -9.60 -6.10
C ASP A 419 29.16 -9.07 -4.73
N LYS A 420 28.57 -7.94 -4.30
CA LYS A 420 28.86 -7.36 -2.98
C LYS A 420 28.34 -8.22 -1.84
N ILE A 421 27.16 -8.80 -1.96
CA ILE A 421 26.62 -9.74 -0.96
C ILE A 421 27.56 -10.93 -0.81
N THR A 422 27.92 -11.58 -1.91
CA THR A 422 28.87 -12.68 -1.93
C THR A 422 30.23 -12.29 -1.31
N THR A 423 30.77 -11.14 -1.68
CA THR A 423 32.05 -10.63 -1.13
C THR A 423 31.98 -10.36 0.37
N LYS A 424 30.85 -9.82 0.88
CA LYS A 424 30.68 -9.46 2.29
C LYS A 424 30.36 -10.65 3.19
N THR A 425 29.64 -11.62 2.66
CA THR A 425 29.13 -12.76 3.43
C THR A 425 29.94 -14.04 3.23
N GLY A 426 30.58 -14.20 2.07
CA GLY A 426 31.24 -15.43 1.65
C GLY A 426 30.29 -16.48 1.08
N TYR A 427 28.99 -16.19 0.96
CA TYR A 427 27.97 -17.10 0.43
C TYR A 427 27.71 -16.83 -1.06
N SER A 428 27.61 -17.87 -1.84
CA SER A 428 27.39 -17.89 -3.28
C SER A 428 26.22 -18.80 -3.66
N ALA A 429 25.95 -18.95 -4.94
CA ALA A 429 24.92 -19.87 -5.44
C ALA A 429 25.11 -21.33 -4.96
N ASP A 430 26.37 -21.77 -4.82
CA ASP A 430 26.70 -23.12 -4.37
C ASP A 430 26.32 -23.39 -2.89
N ASP A 431 26.16 -22.32 -2.11
CA ASP A 431 25.82 -22.39 -0.69
C ASP A 431 24.31 -22.35 -0.43
N ALA A 432 23.50 -22.28 -1.49
CA ALA A 432 22.07 -22.21 -1.39
C ALA A 432 21.47 -23.48 -0.78
N VAL A 433 20.73 -23.32 0.31
CA VAL A 433 19.84 -24.37 0.82
C VAL A 433 18.52 -24.23 0.11
N LYS A 434 18.17 -25.20 -0.72
CA LYS A 434 16.83 -25.29 -1.32
C LYS A 434 15.83 -25.70 -0.24
N THR A 435 15.32 -24.74 0.49
CA THR A 435 14.10 -24.95 1.25
C THR A 435 12.94 -24.55 0.33
N SER A 436 12.06 -25.50 0.00
CA SER A 436 10.74 -25.14 -0.56
C SER A 436 10.11 -24.11 0.36
N ASP A 437 9.52 -23.05 -0.23
CA ASP A 437 8.68 -22.16 0.57
C ASP A 437 7.61 -23.01 1.28
N PRO A 438 7.39 -22.85 2.59
CA PRO A 438 6.36 -23.63 3.27
C PRO A 438 5.03 -23.39 2.57
N THR A 439 4.30 -24.45 2.24
CA THR A 439 2.96 -24.37 1.66
C THR A 439 1.91 -24.52 2.74
N GLU A 440 0.65 -24.13 2.45
CA GLU A 440 -0.46 -24.36 3.39
C GLU A 440 -0.63 -25.85 3.74
N GLU A 441 -0.26 -26.76 2.84
CA GLU A 441 -0.30 -28.21 3.07
C GLU A 441 0.73 -28.68 4.12
N ASP A 442 1.80 -27.90 4.33
CA ASP A 442 2.81 -28.22 5.35
C ASP A 442 2.32 -27.91 6.79
N HIS A 443 1.22 -27.19 6.93
CA HIS A 443 0.60 -26.95 8.25
C HIS A 443 0.03 -28.23 8.90
N THR A 444 -0.27 -29.25 8.10
CA THR A 444 -0.93 -30.48 8.60
C THR A 444 0.06 -31.64 8.81
N LYS A 445 1.33 -31.47 8.40
CA LYS A 445 2.37 -32.49 8.64
C LYS A 445 3.01 -32.21 9.99
N THR A 446 2.54 -32.92 11.02
CA THR A 446 3.26 -33.06 12.28
C THR A 446 4.62 -33.71 12.04
N ASP A 447 5.65 -33.20 12.73
CA ASP A 447 7.05 -33.68 12.66
C ASP A 447 7.25 -35.12 13.21
N ASP A 448 6.35 -36.05 12.88
CA ASP A 448 6.44 -37.48 13.28
C ASP A 448 7.37 -38.32 12.39
N ALA A 449 8.27 -37.71 11.61
CA ALA A 449 9.10 -38.42 10.65
C ALA A 449 10.61 -38.13 10.73
N GLU A 450 11.17 -37.84 11.91
CA GLU A 450 12.62 -37.84 12.12
C GLU A 450 13.01 -38.62 13.36
N ASP A 451 12.77 -39.94 13.37
CA ASP A 451 13.46 -40.87 14.27
C ASP A 451 13.32 -42.31 13.78
N THR A 452 13.82 -42.64 12.57
CA THR A 452 14.17 -44.00 12.19
C THR A 452 15.10 -44.00 10.99
N GLU A 453 16.39 -43.82 11.24
CA GLU A 453 17.47 -44.51 10.49
C GLU A 453 18.80 -44.33 11.22
N THR A 454 19.01 -45.15 12.23
CA THR A 454 20.34 -45.62 12.65
C THR A 454 20.22 -47.04 13.15
N GLU A 455 20.42 -47.98 12.26
CA GLU A 455 21.08 -49.28 12.52
C GLU A 455 22.01 -49.62 11.36
#